data_b270fa44d085dd1f6ec9f0d6c03e101b
#
_entry.id   b270fa44d085dd1f6ec9f0d6c03e101b
#
_cell.length_a   1.000
_cell.length_b   1.000
_cell.length_c   1.000
_cell.angle_alpha   90.00
_cell.angle_beta   90.00
_cell.angle_gamma   90.00
#
_symmetry.space_group_name_H-M   'P 1'
#
loop_
_entity.id
_entity.type
_entity.pdbx_description
1 polymer ?
#
loop_
_entity_poly.entity_id
_entity_poly.type
_entity_poly.pdbx_seq_one_letter_code
_entity_poly.pdbx_strand_id
1 'polypeptide(L)'
;KKIVFSGDIGNLDQPIIKDPAYTESADYIVMESTYGNRLHTQEKPDYLGDFTRILKETFDKGGNVVIPSFAVGRTQELLYFIREIKEKELLKEYQNFEVYLDSPLAIEATKIFTKNMRECFDEDALALVNAGINPLIFDGLKTATTSDDSKMINFIEKPKVIISASGMCDAGRIRHHLKHNLWREECTILFVGYQAMGTLGRRLIEGEKNVKLFGEPIEVKARIESLHGISGHADMNGLLKWLGAFKEAPQRVFVVHGEDTVTEEFAKTVEEKFGYQAYAPFPCSEADLLTNEILSEGVKIPVKAKKPAQRKADAAFERLVAAGRRLLDVID
;
A
#
# COMPACT_ATOMS: atom_id res chain seq x y z
N LYS A 1 26.65 -21.41 -10.48
CA LYS A 1 26.28 -20.51 -9.40
C LYS A 1 24.77 -20.39 -9.34
N LYS A 2 24.24 -20.41 -8.11
CA LYS A 2 22.81 -20.18 -7.82
C LYS A 2 22.66 -18.80 -7.18
N ILE A 3 21.85 -17.95 -7.78
CA ILE A 3 21.49 -16.66 -7.21
C ILE A 3 20.00 -16.66 -6.82
N VAL A 4 19.69 -16.15 -5.64
CA VAL A 4 18.32 -16.03 -5.14
C VAL A 4 17.96 -14.57 -5.00
N PHE A 5 16.85 -14.17 -5.60
CA PHE A 5 16.23 -12.86 -5.44
C PHE A 5 15.02 -13.02 -4.52
N SER A 6 15.01 -12.31 -3.39
CA SER A 6 13.92 -12.43 -2.43
C SER A 6 12.59 -11.87 -2.96
N GLY A 7 12.65 -10.90 -3.84
CA GLY A 7 11.51 -10.00 -4.00
C GLY A 7 11.20 -9.32 -2.67
N ASP A 8 9.94 -8.93 -2.47
CA ASP A 8 9.47 -8.43 -1.18
C ASP A 8 9.17 -9.62 -0.26
N ILE A 9 9.84 -9.68 0.88
CA ILE A 9 9.63 -10.74 1.88
C ILE A 9 8.41 -10.35 2.72
N GLY A 10 7.37 -11.17 2.68
CA GLY A 10 6.13 -10.93 3.42
C GLY A 10 6.33 -11.01 4.93
N ASN A 11 5.48 -10.29 5.66
CA ASN A 11 5.39 -10.47 7.10
C ASN A 11 4.75 -11.84 7.42
N LEU A 12 5.03 -12.39 8.59
CA LEU A 12 4.46 -13.67 9.03
C LEU A 12 3.01 -13.50 9.46
N ASP A 13 2.24 -14.57 9.39
CA ASP A 13 0.82 -14.63 9.80
C ASP A 13 -0.04 -13.53 9.13
N GLN A 14 0.27 -13.16 7.88
CA GLN A 14 -0.58 -12.26 7.12
C GLN A 14 -1.87 -12.99 6.72
N PRO A 15 -3.04 -12.35 6.81
CA PRO A 15 -4.28 -13.00 6.39
C PRO A 15 -4.25 -13.28 4.89
N ILE A 16 -4.92 -14.34 4.47
CA ILE A 16 -5.16 -14.81 3.10
C ILE A 16 -4.00 -15.58 2.50
N ILE A 17 -2.77 -15.08 2.59
CA ILE A 17 -1.62 -15.65 1.87
C ILE A 17 -0.72 -16.44 2.82
N LYS A 18 -0.12 -17.50 2.27
CA LYS A 18 0.90 -18.29 2.99
C LYS A 18 2.07 -17.43 3.42
N ASP A 19 2.69 -17.83 4.51
CA ASP A 19 3.97 -17.28 4.95
C ASP A 19 5.06 -17.39 3.86
N PRO A 20 6.08 -16.52 3.90
CA PRO A 20 7.19 -16.56 2.96
C PRO A 20 7.87 -17.93 2.94
N ALA A 21 8.14 -18.43 1.72
CA ALA A 21 8.89 -19.67 1.55
C ALA A 21 10.37 -19.46 1.88
N TYR A 22 10.97 -20.45 2.54
CA TYR A 22 12.40 -20.47 2.86
C TYR A 22 13.19 -21.19 1.78
N THR A 23 14.38 -20.69 1.49
CA THR A 23 15.33 -21.31 0.56
C THR A 23 16.53 -21.84 1.34
N GLU A 24 16.96 -23.07 1.05
CA GLU A 24 17.98 -23.74 1.83
C GLU A 24 19.41 -23.44 1.38
N SER A 25 19.63 -23.05 0.12
CA SER A 25 20.98 -22.82 -0.42
C SER A 25 21.01 -21.79 -1.53
N ALA A 26 22.04 -20.97 -1.56
CA ALA A 26 22.39 -20.08 -2.67
C ALA A 26 23.87 -19.71 -2.61
N ASP A 27 24.50 -19.48 -3.77
CA ASP A 27 25.83 -18.86 -3.83
C ASP A 27 25.74 -17.36 -3.55
N TYR A 28 24.68 -16.71 -4.05
CA TYR A 28 24.43 -15.27 -3.89
C TYR A 28 22.97 -15.04 -3.54
N ILE A 29 22.74 -14.03 -2.71
CA ILE A 29 21.41 -13.61 -2.29
C ILE A 29 21.26 -12.12 -2.59
N VAL A 30 20.19 -11.73 -3.27
CA VAL A 30 19.74 -10.35 -3.43
C VAL A 30 18.45 -10.20 -2.67
N MET A 31 18.47 -9.47 -1.56
CA MET A 31 17.31 -9.37 -0.66
C MET A 31 16.89 -7.94 -0.36
N GLU A 32 15.60 -7.78 -0.10
CA GLU A 32 15.03 -6.53 0.37
C GLU A 32 15.53 -6.13 1.76
N SER A 33 15.34 -4.86 2.09
CA SER A 33 15.63 -4.30 3.42
C SER A 33 14.71 -3.15 3.82
N THR A 34 13.45 -3.16 3.36
CA THR A 34 12.47 -2.09 3.60
C THR A 34 12.37 -1.70 5.08
N TYR A 35 12.34 -2.70 5.96
CA TYR A 35 12.35 -2.52 7.42
C TYR A 35 13.59 -3.13 8.08
N GLY A 36 14.72 -3.10 7.42
CA GLY A 36 15.98 -3.67 7.90
C GLY A 36 16.49 -3.11 9.23
N ASN A 37 16.00 -1.97 9.68
CA ASN A 37 16.34 -1.34 10.96
C ASN A 37 15.14 -1.13 11.91
N ARG A 38 13.99 -1.77 11.64
CA ARG A 38 12.76 -1.58 12.42
C ARG A 38 12.14 -2.91 12.80
N LEU A 39 11.48 -2.90 13.95
CA LEU A 39 10.63 -4.00 14.40
C LEU A 39 9.16 -3.58 14.30
N HIS A 40 8.31 -4.52 13.95
CA HIS A 40 6.88 -4.35 14.12
C HIS A 40 6.51 -4.41 15.60
N THR A 41 5.36 -3.82 15.96
CA THR A 41 4.85 -3.91 17.32
C THR A 41 4.62 -5.38 17.68
N GLN A 42 5.07 -5.79 18.88
CA GLN A 42 4.95 -7.19 19.34
C GLN A 42 3.49 -7.61 19.61
N GLU A 43 2.64 -6.67 19.94
CA GLU A 43 1.21 -6.90 20.11
C GLU A 43 0.53 -6.90 18.73
N LYS A 44 -0.14 -8.01 18.41
CA LYS A 44 -1.01 -8.05 17.19
C LYS A 44 -2.16 -7.07 17.42
N PRO A 45 -2.27 -5.99 16.63
CA PRO A 45 -3.40 -5.08 16.77
C PRO A 45 -4.71 -5.81 16.48
N ASP A 46 -5.77 -5.44 17.18
CA ASP A 46 -7.11 -5.92 16.87
C ASP A 46 -7.67 -5.19 15.63
N TYR A 47 -7.16 -5.58 14.46
CA TYR A 47 -7.58 -4.98 13.18
C TYR A 47 -9.09 -5.05 12.96
N LEU A 48 -9.70 -6.17 13.34
CA LEU A 48 -11.12 -6.40 13.13
C LEU A 48 -11.96 -5.49 14.03
N GLY A 49 -11.58 -5.38 15.31
CA GLY A 49 -12.22 -4.49 16.27
C GLY A 49 -12.04 -3.03 15.91
N ASP A 50 -10.83 -2.59 15.59
CA ASP A 50 -10.55 -1.21 15.20
C ASP A 50 -11.28 -0.83 13.90
N PHE A 51 -11.27 -1.70 12.90
CA PHE A 51 -11.97 -1.43 11.65
C PHE A 51 -13.48 -1.37 11.87
N THR A 52 -14.05 -2.29 12.64
CA THR A 52 -15.48 -2.29 13.02
C THR A 52 -15.86 -1.02 13.74
N ARG A 53 -15.06 -0.57 14.72
CA ARG A 53 -15.26 0.68 15.46
C ARG A 53 -15.28 1.89 14.52
N ILE A 54 -14.30 2.00 13.61
CA ILE A 54 -14.20 3.11 12.66
C ILE A 54 -15.41 3.14 11.72
N LEU A 55 -15.83 1.97 11.21
CA LEU A 55 -17.03 1.86 10.37
C LEU A 55 -18.27 2.33 11.12
N LYS A 56 -18.48 1.81 12.35
CA LYS A 56 -19.64 2.15 13.18
C LYS A 56 -19.70 3.65 13.47
N GLU A 57 -18.63 4.23 14.00
CA GLU A 57 -18.55 5.64 14.35
C GLU A 57 -18.79 6.59 13.16
N THR A 58 -18.40 6.15 11.95
CA THR A 58 -18.61 6.91 10.73
C THR A 58 -20.05 6.78 10.22
N PHE A 59 -20.60 5.57 10.23
CA PHE A 59 -21.97 5.32 9.78
C PHE A 59 -23.00 5.92 10.73
N ASP A 60 -22.74 5.96 12.04
CA ASP A 60 -23.59 6.64 13.03
C ASP A 60 -23.75 8.14 12.71
N LYS A 61 -22.78 8.76 12.06
CA LYS A 61 -22.83 10.15 11.57
C LYS A 61 -23.44 10.29 10.16
N GLY A 62 -23.78 9.18 9.50
CA GLY A 62 -24.25 9.18 8.12
C GLY A 62 -23.14 9.38 7.07
N GLY A 63 -21.88 9.21 7.45
CA GLY A 63 -20.71 9.45 6.60
C GLY A 63 -20.24 8.21 5.84
N ASN A 64 -19.31 8.43 4.91
CA ASN A 64 -18.63 7.39 4.15
C ASN A 64 -17.27 7.10 4.77
N VAL A 65 -16.83 5.84 4.70
CA VAL A 65 -15.42 5.47 4.93
C VAL A 65 -14.72 5.33 3.59
N VAL A 66 -13.76 6.22 3.32
CA VAL A 66 -12.96 6.22 2.09
C VAL A 66 -11.57 5.70 2.40
N ILE A 67 -11.16 4.63 1.70
CA ILE A 67 -9.92 3.91 1.97
C ILE A 67 -8.99 3.98 0.77
N PRO A 68 -7.96 4.85 0.80
CA PRO A 68 -6.87 4.81 -0.16
C PRO A 68 -6.12 3.48 0.00
N SER A 69 -6.05 2.67 -1.06
CA SER A 69 -5.43 1.35 -0.97
C SER A 69 -4.59 1.03 -2.20
N PHE A 70 -3.52 0.25 -1.99
CA PHE A 70 -2.80 -0.38 -3.09
C PHE A 70 -3.69 -1.45 -3.72
N ALA A 71 -3.62 -1.55 -5.05
CA ALA A 71 -4.47 -2.45 -5.81
C ALA A 71 -4.21 -3.93 -5.56
N VAL A 72 -2.97 -4.29 -5.19
CA VAL A 72 -2.52 -5.65 -4.92
C VAL A 72 -2.15 -5.80 -3.45
N GLY A 73 -2.56 -6.89 -2.84
CA GLY A 73 -2.31 -7.25 -1.45
C GLY A 73 -3.28 -6.54 -0.50
N ARG A 74 -3.04 -5.27 -0.20
CA ARG A 74 -3.79 -4.50 0.79
C ARG A 74 -5.30 -4.42 0.53
N THR A 75 -5.70 -4.26 -0.72
CA THR A 75 -7.13 -4.26 -1.08
C THR A 75 -7.78 -5.60 -0.75
N GLN A 76 -7.11 -6.72 -1.04
CA GLN A 76 -7.65 -8.05 -0.79
C GLN A 76 -7.75 -8.34 0.72
N GLU A 77 -6.79 -7.90 1.52
CA GLU A 77 -6.86 -7.99 2.98
C GLU A 77 -8.05 -7.19 3.55
N LEU A 78 -8.30 -5.99 3.04
CA LEU A 78 -9.47 -5.21 3.43
C LEU A 78 -10.79 -5.93 3.09
N LEU A 79 -10.89 -6.52 1.90
CA LEU A 79 -12.05 -7.31 1.51
C LEU A 79 -12.26 -8.51 2.44
N TYR A 80 -11.17 -9.18 2.82
CA TYR A 80 -11.19 -10.30 3.76
C TYR A 80 -11.74 -9.87 5.13
N PHE A 81 -11.23 -8.77 5.70
CA PHE A 81 -11.72 -8.26 6.98
C PHE A 81 -13.18 -7.79 6.92
N ILE A 82 -13.58 -7.12 5.83
CA ILE A 82 -14.96 -6.67 5.67
C ILE A 82 -15.92 -7.87 5.56
N ARG A 83 -15.54 -8.92 4.83
CA ARG A 83 -16.32 -10.17 4.79
C ARG A 83 -16.51 -10.72 6.20
N GLU A 84 -15.42 -10.77 6.98
CA GLU A 84 -15.45 -11.28 8.36
C GLU A 84 -16.34 -10.44 9.27
N ILE A 85 -16.29 -9.09 9.15
CA ILE A 85 -17.18 -8.17 9.88
C ILE A 85 -18.65 -8.48 9.56
N LYS A 86 -18.97 -8.70 8.28
CA LYS A 86 -20.33 -9.04 7.84
C LYS A 86 -20.78 -10.43 8.31
N GLU A 87 -19.94 -11.42 8.17
CA GLU A 87 -20.23 -12.80 8.54
C GLU A 87 -20.44 -12.99 10.05
N LYS A 88 -19.60 -12.31 10.86
CA LYS A 88 -19.73 -12.28 12.32
C LYS A 88 -20.78 -11.30 12.83
N GLU A 89 -21.47 -10.61 11.94
CA GLU A 89 -22.49 -9.60 12.26
C GLU A 89 -22.00 -8.53 13.27
N LEU A 90 -20.74 -8.11 13.16
CA LEU A 90 -20.14 -7.15 14.09
C LEU A 90 -20.75 -5.75 13.98
N LEU A 91 -21.44 -5.44 12.87
CA LEU A 91 -22.17 -4.19 12.61
C LEU A 91 -23.66 -4.50 12.40
N LYS A 92 -24.35 -5.02 13.40
CA LYS A 92 -25.77 -5.44 13.31
C LYS A 92 -26.71 -4.35 12.80
N GLU A 93 -26.48 -3.10 13.19
CA GLU A 93 -27.29 -1.95 12.80
C GLU A 93 -27.10 -1.58 11.31
N TYR A 94 -25.99 -2.01 10.71
CA TYR A 94 -25.56 -1.67 9.35
C TYR A 94 -25.28 -2.91 8.48
N GLN A 95 -25.90 -4.07 8.72
CA GLN A 95 -25.61 -5.34 8.02
C GLN A 95 -25.58 -5.22 6.50
N ASN A 96 -26.43 -4.35 5.92
CA ASN A 96 -26.57 -4.16 4.48
C ASN A 96 -25.73 -2.99 3.94
N PHE A 97 -24.63 -2.60 4.62
CA PHE A 97 -23.75 -1.58 4.06
C PHE A 97 -23.06 -2.09 2.79
N GLU A 98 -22.88 -1.17 1.85
CA GLU A 98 -22.26 -1.46 0.57
C GLU A 98 -20.77 -1.08 0.58
N VAL A 99 -19.98 -1.88 -0.13
CA VAL A 99 -18.55 -1.66 -0.32
C VAL A 99 -18.27 -1.50 -1.80
N TYR A 100 -17.70 -0.40 -2.18
CA TYR A 100 -17.35 -0.09 -3.56
C TYR A 100 -15.84 -0.26 -3.78
N LEU A 101 -15.48 -1.25 -4.58
CA LEU A 101 -14.12 -1.42 -5.08
C LEU A 101 -13.98 -0.63 -6.39
N ASP A 102 -13.42 0.58 -6.30
CA ASP A 102 -13.28 1.49 -7.42
C ASP A 102 -11.82 1.62 -7.88
N SER A 103 -11.32 0.52 -8.41
CA SER A 103 -10.00 0.44 -9.04
C SER A 103 -10.00 -0.73 -10.03
N PRO A 104 -9.94 -0.48 -11.35
CA PRO A 104 -9.86 -1.56 -12.34
C PRO A 104 -8.70 -2.53 -12.07
N LEU A 105 -7.53 -2.01 -11.68
CA LEU A 105 -6.38 -2.85 -11.35
C LEU A 105 -6.64 -3.72 -10.11
N ALA A 106 -7.28 -3.18 -9.08
CA ALA A 106 -7.61 -3.95 -7.89
C ALA A 106 -8.66 -5.03 -8.17
N ILE A 107 -9.63 -4.75 -9.04
CA ILE A 107 -10.62 -5.73 -9.49
C ILE A 107 -9.93 -6.91 -10.21
N GLU A 108 -9.01 -6.62 -11.14
CA GLU A 108 -8.26 -7.66 -11.85
C GLU A 108 -7.34 -8.43 -10.89
N ALA A 109 -6.63 -7.74 -9.98
CA ALA A 109 -5.83 -8.40 -8.94
C ALA A 109 -6.68 -9.36 -8.10
N THR A 110 -7.88 -8.94 -7.67
CA THR A 110 -8.79 -9.80 -6.89
C THR A 110 -9.23 -11.04 -7.66
N LYS A 111 -9.44 -10.94 -8.99
CA LYS A 111 -9.71 -12.11 -9.83
C LYS A 111 -8.51 -13.08 -9.88
N ILE A 112 -7.28 -12.53 -9.94
CA ILE A 112 -6.06 -13.34 -9.92
C ILE A 112 -5.91 -14.06 -8.57
N PHE A 113 -6.14 -13.38 -7.44
CA PHE A 113 -6.18 -14.00 -6.12
C PHE A 113 -7.19 -15.14 -6.08
N THR A 114 -8.42 -14.88 -6.54
CA THR A 114 -9.49 -15.89 -6.59
C THR A 114 -9.10 -17.11 -7.45
N LYS A 115 -8.40 -16.91 -8.55
CA LYS A 115 -7.97 -17.99 -9.45
C LYS A 115 -6.90 -18.87 -8.81
N ASN A 116 -6.04 -18.33 -7.94
CA ASN A 116 -4.89 -19.00 -7.35
C ASN A 116 -5.07 -19.36 -5.87
N MET A 117 -6.31 -19.39 -5.35
CA MET A 117 -6.61 -19.65 -3.94
C MET A 117 -5.91 -20.90 -3.39
N ARG A 118 -6.00 -22.03 -4.11
CA ARG A 118 -5.48 -23.32 -3.63
C ARG A 118 -3.97 -23.33 -3.48
N GLU A 119 -3.26 -22.57 -4.28
CA GLU A 119 -1.80 -22.54 -4.30
C GLU A 119 -1.23 -21.53 -3.30
N CYS A 120 -1.90 -20.38 -3.15
CA CYS A 120 -1.35 -19.21 -2.48
C CYS A 120 -1.98 -18.90 -1.12
N PHE A 121 -3.21 -19.40 -0.85
CA PHE A 121 -3.92 -19.05 0.38
C PHE A 121 -3.38 -19.84 1.58
N ASP A 122 -3.43 -19.20 2.76
CA ASP A 122 -3.15 -19.81 4.05
C ASP A 122 -4.21 -20.85 4.44
N GLU A 123 -4.01 -21.53 5.56
CA GLU A 123 -4.91 -22.59 6.02
C GLU A 123 -6.30 -22.07 6.37
N ASP A 124 -6.40 -20.88 6.98
CA ASP A 124 -7.67 -20.26 7.39
C ASP A 124 -8.51 -19.85 6.18
N ALA A 125 -7.89 -19.18 5.20
CA ALA A 125 -8.57 -18.83 3.95
C ALA A 125 -8.95 -20.06 3.12
N LEU A 126 -8.11 -21.11 3.12
CA LEU A 126 -8.43 -22.38 2.46
C LEU A 126 -9.57 -23.12 3.14
N ALA A 127 -9.71 -23.04 4.47
CA ALA A 127 -10.83 -23.61 5.18
C ALA A 127 -12.16 -22.99 4.71
N LEU A 128 -12.20 -21.66 4.50
CA LEU A 128 -13.36 -20.98 3.92
C LEU A 128 -13.67 -21.47 2.50
N VAL A 129 -12.64 -21.56 1.65
CA VAL A 129 -12.79 -22.04 0.27
C VAL A 129 -13.36 -23.48 0.25
N ASN A 130 -12.87 -24.34 1.12
CA ASN A 130 -13.33 -25.72 1.24
C ASN A 130 -14.79 -25.81 1.77
N ALA A 131 -15.23 -24.82 2.55
CA ALA A 131 -16.61 -24.67 2.98
C ALA A 131 -17.51 -24.02 1.90
N GLY A 132 -16.98 -23.73 0.71
CA GLY A 132 -17.71 -23.09 -0.39
C GLY A 132 -17.86 -21.58 -0.26
N ILE A 133 -17.11 -20.95 0.65
CA ILE A 133 -17.12 -19.51 0.89
C ILE A 133 -15.95 -18.85 0.14
N ASN A 134 -16.24 -17.82 -0.66
CA ASN A 134 -15.17 -17.01 -1.25
C ASN A 134 -14.66 -15.99 -0.21
N PRO A 135 -13.37 -16.05 0.18
CA PRO A 135 -12.83 -15.15 1.21
C PRO A 135 -12.82 -13.67 0.86
N LEU A 136 -12.93 -13.33 -0.43
CA LEU A 136 -12.79 -11.96 -0.94
C LEU A 136 -14.08 -11.38 -1.52
N ILE A 137 -15.14 -12.19 -1.64
CA ILE A 137 -16.41 -11.79 -2.24
C ILE A 137 -17.53 -12.03 -1.21
N PHE A 138 -18.35 -11.03 -0.99
CA PHE A 138 -19.44 -11.06 -0.01
C PHE A 138 -20.62 -10.22 -0.50
N ASP A 139 -21.76 -10.39 0.10
CA ASP A 139 -22.95 -9.60 -0.23
C ASP A 139 -22.75 -8.12 0.06
N GLY A 140 -23.15 -7.27 -0.89
CA GLY A 140 -22.94 -5.82 -0.85
C GLY A 140 -21.58 -5.34 -1.38
N LEU A 141 -20.69 -6.23 -1.83
CA LEU A 141 -19.50 -5.82 -2.58
C LEU A 141 -19.89 -5.46 -4.02
N LYS A 142 -19.56 -4.25 -4.42
CA LYS A 142 -19.80 -3.71 -5.77
C LYS A 142 -18.48 -3.26 -6.39
N THR A 143 -18.33 -3.48 -7.69
CA THR A 143 -17.15 -3.08 -8.44
C THR A 143 -17.50 -1.99 -9.45
N ALA A 144 -16.68 -0.95 -9.53
CA ALA A 144 -16.81 0.09 -10.54
C ALA A 144 -15.71 -0.07 -11.61
N THR A 145 -16.10 -0.48 -12.81
CA THR A 145 -15.15 -0.72 -13.90
C THR A 145 -14.99 0.51 -14.79
N THR A 146 -16.07 1.23 -15.06
CA THR A 146 -16.08 2.42 -15.90
C THR A 146 -15.87 3.71 -15.10
N SER A 147 -15.53 4.79 -15.78
CA SER A 147 -15.44 6.12 -15.15
C SER A 147 -16.80 6.64 -14.70
N ASP A 148 -17.87 6.25 -15.37
CA ASP A 148 -19.21 6.69 -15.02
C ASP A 148 -19.73 5.94 -13.79
N ASP A 149 -19.47 4.63 -13.67
CA ASP A 149 -19.72 3.90 -12.42
C ASP A 149 -19.03 4.58 -11.22
N SER A 150 -17.74 4.94 -11.42
CA SER A 150 -16.93 5.61 -10.40
C SER A 150 -17.54 6.96 -9.97
N LYS A 151 -18.02 7.77 -10.91
CA LYS A 151 -18.68 9.04 -10.61
C LYS A 151 -19.96 8.83 -9.81
N MET A 152 -20.77 7.85 -10.21
CA MET A 152 -22.06 7.55 -9.58
C MET A 152 -21.96 7.21 -8.10
N ILE A 153 -20.84 6.60 -7.66
CA ILE A 153 -20.60 6.28 -6.24
C ILE A 153 -20.69 7.54 -5.36
N ASN A 154 -20.23 8.68 -5.86
CA ASN A 154 -20.21 9.93 -5.09
C ASN A 154 -21.60 10.58 -4.94
N PHE A 155 -22.60 10.17 -5.73
CA PHE A 155 -23.99 10.65 -5.65
C PHE A 155 -24.90 9.75 -4.80
N ILE A 156 -24.41 8.61 -4.35
CA ILE A 156 -25.16 7.73 -3.45
C ILE A 156 -25.12 8.35 -2.05
N GLU A 157 -26.27 8.69 -1.49
CA GLU A 157 -26.35 9.33 -0.17
C GLU A 157 -26.12 8.36 1.00
N LYS A 158 -26.52 7.10 0.83
CA LYS A 158 -26.39 6.06 1.87
C LYS A 158 -24.92 5.87 2.28
N PRO A 159 -24.62 5.79 3.59
CA PRO A 159 -23.29 5.48 4.09
C PRO A 159 -22.70 4.21 3.47
N LYS A 160 -21.43 4.25 3.10
CA LYS A 160 -20.75 3.17 2.41
C LYS A 160 -19.25 3.19 2.63
N VAL A 161 -18.61 2.07 2.28
CA VAL A 161 -17.15 1.97 2.18
C VAL A 161 -16.74 2.16 0.73
N ILE A 162 -15.71 2.95 0.47
CA ILE A 162 -15.11 3.14 -0.85
C ILE A 162 -13.63 2.78 -0.77
N ILE A 163 -13.22 1.72 -1.47
CA ILE A 163 -11.83 1.30 -1.57
C ILE A 163 -11.34 1.67 -2.96
N SER A 164 -10.30 2.50 -3.06
CA SER A 164 -9.82 3.00 -4.35
C SER A 164 -8.30 3.22 -4.37
N ALA A 165 -7.67 2.96 -5.49
CA ALA A 165 -6.25 3.23 -5.72
C ALA A 165 -6.04 4.69 -6.21
N SER A 166 -4.89 5.31 -5.90
CA SER A 166 -3.67 4.80 -5.28
C SER A 166 -3.67 4.93 -3.75
N GLY A 167 -2.90 4.06 -3.09
CA GLY A 167 -2.80 4.05 -1.62
C GLY A 167 -2.17 5.31 -1.01
N MET A 168 -1.41 6.09 -1.78
CA MET A 168 -0.76 7.34 -1.34
C MET A 168 -1.50 8.62 -1.79
N CYS A 169 -2.65 8.49 -2.43
CA CYS A 169 -3.53 9.58 -2.88
C CYS A 169 -2.98 10.49 -3.99
N ASP A 170 -1.82 10.19 -4.58
CA ASP A 170 -1.19 11.06 -5.59
C ASP A 170 -1.78 10.90 -6.99
N ALA A 171 -2.40 9.76 -7.27
CA ALA A 171 -2.99 9.44 -8.56
C ALA A 171 -4.25 8.57 -8.39
N GLY A 172 -4.93 8.30 -9.50
CA GLY A 172 -6.05 7.38 -9.55
C GLY A 172 -7.40 7.97 -9.11
N ARG A 173 -8.39 7.08 -9.10
CA ARG A 173 -9.80 7.45 -8.81
C ARG A 173 -10.01 7.90 -7.37
N ILE A 174 -9.16 7.46 -6.44
CA ILE A 174 -9.20 7.90 -5.03
C ILE A 174 -9.24 9.43 -4.90
N ARG A 175 -8.54 10.16 -5.77
CA ARG A 175 -8.52 11.63 -5.71
C ARG A 175 -9.90 12.26 -5.94
N HIS A 176 -10.73 11.64 -6.76
CA HIS A 176 -12.12 12.09 -6.96
C HIS A 176 -12.96 11.82 -5.71
N HIS A 177 -12.82 10.64 -5.10
CA HIS A 177 -13.51 10.33 -3.84
C HIS A 177 -13.06 11.24 -2.71
N LEU A 178 -11.76 11.54 -2.61
CA LEU A 178 -11.25 12.52 -1.64
C LEU A 178 -11.85 13.92 -1.87
N LYS A 179 -11.96 14.38 -3.13
CA LYS A 179 -12.59 15.65 -3.45
C LYS A 179 -14.04 15.75 -2.91
N HIS A 180 -14.78 14.65 -2.98
CA HIS A 180 -16.19 14.61 -2.55
C HIS A 180 -16.38 14.36 -1.05
N ASN A 181 -15.38 13.82 -0.34
CA ASN A 181 -15.54 13.39 1.05
C ASN A 181 -14.68 14.16 2.06
N LEU A 182 -13.55 14.78 1.68
CA LEU A 182 -12.64 15.47 2.62
C LEU A 182 -13.25 16.65 3.35
N TRP A 183 -14.18 17.38 2.73
CA TRP A 183 -14.84 18.55 3.32
C TRP A 183 -16.03 18.19 4.23
N ARG A 184 -16.43 16.92 4.25
CA ARG A 184 -17.58 16.39 4.99
C ARG A 184 -17.12 15.87 6.34
N GLU A 185 -17.55 16.48 7.44
CA GLU A 185 -17.16 16.14 8.82
C GLU A 185 -17.68 14.78 9.29
N GLU A 186 -18.77 14.29 8.68
CA GLU A 186 -19.31 12.97 8.94
C GLU A 186 -18.48 11.84 8.33
N CYS A 187 -17.63 12.12 7.32
CA CYS A 187 -16.84 11.13 6.61
C CYS A 187 -15.51 10.82 7.31
N THR A 188 -14.99 9.62 7.07
CA THR A 188 -13.66 9.20 7.52
C THR A 188 -12.80 8.78 6.33
N ILE A 189 -11.56 9.28 6.27
CA ILE A 189 -10.52 8.78 5.38
C ILE A 189 -9.64 7.85 6.20
N LEU A 190 -9.62 6.57 5.83
CA LEU A 190 -8.92 5.53 6.57
C LEU A 190 -7.67 5.07 5.81
N PHE A 191 -6.51 5.41 6.34
CA PHE A 191 -5.23 4.94 5.80
C PHE A 191 -4.87 3.56 6.35
N VAL A 192 -4.46 2.67 5.46
CA VAL A 192 -4.17 1.26 5.79
C VAL A 192 -2.76 0.84 5.38
N GLY A 193 -1.88 1.79 5.16
CA GLY A 193 -0.50 1.53 4.74
C GLY A 193 0.39 2.75 4.89
N TYR A 194 1.69 2.52 4.70
CA TYR A 194 2.70 3.56 4.75
C TYR A 194 2.42 4.69 3.76
N GLN A 195 2.67 5.92 4.20
CA GLN A 195 2.54 7.13 3.39
C GLN A 195 3.92 7.78 3.23
N ALA A 196 4.43 7.79 2.00
CA ALA A 196 5.75 8.35 1.70
C ALA A 196 5.78 9.87 1.84
N MET A 197 6.93 10.40 2.22
CA MET A 197 7.16 11.84 2.30
C MET A 197 6.80 12.55 0.98
N GLY A 198 6.12 13.68 1.09
CA GLY A 198 5.71 14.50 -0.05
C GLY A 198 4.43 14.04 -0.77
N THR A 199 3.81 12.95 -0.35
CA THR A 199 2.53 12.48 -0.92
C THR A 199 1.34 13.20 -0.28
N LEU A 200 0.19 13.23 -0.98
CA LEU A 200 -1.03 13.78 -0.41
C LEU A 200 -1.49 13.00 0.82
N GLY A 201 -1.38 11.67 0.79
CA GLY A 201 -1.73 10.82 1.94
C GLY A 201 -0.91 11.17 3.18
N ARG A 202 0.40 11.41 3.02
CA ARG A 202 1.29 11.84 4.12
C ARG A 202 0.85 13.18 4.73
N ARG A 203 0.56 14.15 3.90
CA ARG A 203 0.08 15.48 4.33
C ARG A 203 -1.23 15.38 5.12
N LEU A 204 -2.15 14.53 4.68
CA LEU A 204 -3.41 14.30 5.39
C LEU A 204 -3.20 13.68 6.77
N ILE A 205 -2.32 12.65 6.88
CA ILE A 205 -1.97 12.02 8.16
C ILE A 205 -1.27 13.02 9.11
N GLU A 206 -0.45 13.91 8.57
CA GLU A 206 0.21 14.98 9.34
C GLU A 206 -0.75 16.10 9.77
N GLY A 207 -2.01 16.02 9.40
CA GLY A 207 -3.07 16.92 9.85
C GLY A 207 -3.21 18.20 9.05
N GLU A 208 -2.76 18.22 7.79
CA GLU A 208 -2.96 19.38 6.92
C GLU A 208 -4.45 19.69 6.73
N LYS A 209 -4.84 20.91 7.03
CA LYS A 209 -6.24 21.34 7.04
C LYS A 209 -6.76 21.82 5.69
N ASN A 210 -5.89 22.11 4.74
CA ASN A 210 -6.25 22.58 3.40
C ASN A 210 -5.38 21.91 2.36
N VAL A 211 -5.98 21.17 1.44
CA VAL A 211 -5.27 20.50 0.36
C VAL A 211 -5.79 20.95 -1.00
N LYS A 212 -4.97 20.78 -2.04
CA LYS A 212 -5.41 21.04 -3.43
C LYS A 212 -5.66 19.74 -4.16
N LEU A 213 -6.88 19.58 -4.68
CA LEU A 213 -7.25 18.49 -5.58
C LEU A 213 -7.77 19.06 -6.90
N PHE A 214 -7.18 18.66 -8.02
CA PHE A 214 -7.53 19.15 -9.36
C PHE A 214 -7.48 20.68 -9.49
N GLY A 215 -6.55 21.34 -8.77
CA GLY A 215 -6.41 22.79 -8.76
C GLY A 215 -7.31 23.53 -7.77
N GLU A 216 -8.32 22.88 -7.20
CA GLU A 216 -9.27 23.46 -6.26
C GLU A 216 -8.78 23.25 -4.80
N PRO A 217 -8.86 24.30 -3.94
CA PRO A 217 -8.59 24.15 -2.52
C PRO A 217 -9.76 23.42 -1.83
N ILE A 218 -9.43 22.46 -0.97
CA ILE A 218 -10.41 21.68 -0.21
C ILE A 218 -10.03 21.75 1.27
N GLU A 219 -10.95 22.19 2.10
CA GLU A 219 -10.82 22.14 3.56
C GLU A 219 -10.98 20.68 4.03
N VAL A 220 -10.07 20.21 4.89
CA VAL A 220 -10.10 18.86 5.45
C VAL A 220 -10.90 18.91 6.76
N LYS A 221 -12.17 18.51 6.70
CA LYS A 221 -13.07 18.34 7.84
C LYS A 221 -13.31 16.88 8.19
N ALA A 222 -13.18 15.99 7.19
CA ALA A 222 -13.27 14.56 7.41
C ALA A 222 -12.26 14.10 8.47
N ARG A 223 -12.67 13.11 9.25
CA ARG A 223 -11.78 12.43 10.18
C ARG A 223 -10.69 11.68 9.42
N ILE A 224 -9.45 11.84 9.84
CA ILE A 224 -8.32 11.10 9.29
C ILE A 224 -7.92 10.04 10.30
N GLU A 225 -7.99 8.78 9.89
CA GLU A 225 -7.67 7.62 10.70
C GLU A 225 -6.62 6.74 10.02
N SER A 226 -5.91 5.95 10.82
CA SER A 226 -4.93 4.99 10.33
C SER A 226 -5.06 3.66 11.07
N LEU A 227 -5.14 2.55 10.33
CA LEU A 227 -4.95 1.22 10.89
C LEU A 227 -3.45 0.92 10.88
N HIS A 228 -2.87 0.82 12.08
CA HIS A 228 -1.44 0.57 12.25
C HIS A 228 -1.15 -0.94 12.30
N GLY A 229 0.10 -1.30 11.97
CA GLY A 229 0.60 -2.67 12.11
C GLY A 229 0.33 -3.60 10.93
N ILE A 230 -0.48 -3.20 9.97
CA ILE A 230 -0.65 -3.96 8.73
C ILE A 230 0.53 -3.60 7.80
N SER A 231 1.63 -4.33 7.86
CA SER A 231 2.74 -4.21 6.91
C SER A 231 2.79 -5.43 6.00
N GLY A 232 2.97 -5.18 4.70
CA GLY A 232 3.20 -6.25 3.73
C GLY A 232 4.63 -6.80 3.77
N HIS A 233 5.59 -6.02 4.31
CA HIS A 233 6.99 -6.42 4.39
C HIS A 233 7.34 -6.96 5.77
N ALA A 234 8.24 -7.93 5.80
CA ALA A 234 8.85 -8.43 7.02
C ALA A 234 9.58 -7.30 7.77
N ASP A 235 9.57 -7.34 9.09
CA ASP A 235 10.45 -6.51 9.90
C ASP A 235 11.88 -7.06 9.93
N MET A 236 12.77 -6.37 10.63
CA MET A 236 14.17 -6.78 10.74
C MET A 236 14.31 -8.23 11.23
N ASN A 237 13.52 -8.68 12.19
CA ASN A 237 13.58 -10.05 12.69
C ASN A 237 13.08 -11.05 11.63
N GLY A 238 12.03 -10.72 10.90
CA GLY A 238 11.53 -11.56 9.80
C GLY A 238 12.54 -11.69 8.66
N LEU A 239 13.19 -10.57 8.27
CA LEU A 239 14.26 -10.58 7.27
C LEU A 239 15.44 -11.43 7.72
N LEU A 240 15.88 -11.29 8.97
CA LEU A 240 16.97 -12.09 9.53
C LEU A 240 16.60 -13.57 9.68
N LYS A 241 15.34 -13.86 10.03
CA LYS A 241 14.83 -15.24 10.09
C LYS A 241 14.85 -15.90 8.71
N TRP A 242 14.42 -15.17 7.67
CA TRP A 242 14.43 -15.64 6.30
C TRP A 242 15.86 -15.93 5.82
N LEU A 243 16.80 -15.01 6.08
CA LEU A 243 18.22 -15.20 5.73
C LEU A 243 18.87 -16.35 6.53
N GLY A 244 18.50 -16.51 7.78
CA GLY A 244 19.01 -17.58 8.64
C GLY A 244 18.53 -18.99 8.28
N ALA A 245 17.59 -19.12 7.34
CA ALA A 245 17.14 -20.43 6.85
C ALA A 245 18.10 -21.09 5.84
N PHE A 246 19.05 -20.34 5.30
CA PHE A 246 20.10 -20.89 4.43
C PHE A 246 21.04 -21.75 5.24
N LYS A 247 21.21 -23.01 4.84
CA LYS A 247 22.04 -24.02 5.52
C LYS A 247 23.54 -23.80 5.31
N GLU A 248 23.91 -23.19 4.19
CA GLU A 248 25.27 -22.88 3.80
C GLU A 248 25.43 -21.36 3.66
N ALA A 249 26.59 -20.85 4.09
CA ALA A 249 26.91 -19.44 3.95
C ALA A 249 26.98 -19.05 2.46
N PRO A 250 26.24 -18.02 2.03
CA PRO A 250 26.37 -17.50 0.67
C PRO A 250 27.75 -16.82 0.50
N GLN A 251 28.24 -16.74 -0.72
CA GLN A 251 29.46 -16.00 -1.01
C GLN A 251 29.28 -14.51 -0.78
N ARG A 252 28.08 -13.99 -1.07
CA ARG A 252 27.69 -12.61 -0.74
C ARG A 252 26.19 -12.42 -0.68
N VAL A 253 25.76 -11.51 0.20
CA VAL A 253 24.39 -10.99 0.31
C VAL A 253 24.39 -9.56 -0.21
N PHE A 254 23.63 -9.31 -1.27
CA PHE A 254 23.34 -7.96 -1.76
C PHE A 254 22.06 -7.46 -1.09
N VAL A 255 22.19 -6.38 -0.32
CA VAL A 255 21.06 -5.76 0.41
C VAL A 255 20.54 -4.60 -0.41
N VAL A 256 19.30 -4.73 -0.90
CA VAL A 256 18.65 -3.80 -1.83
C VAL A 256 17.27 -3.40 -1.33
N HIS A 257 16.53 -2.60 -2.08
CA HIS A 257 15.12 -2.25 -1.83
C HIS A 257 14.87 -1.74 -0.41
N GLY A 258 15.49 -0.61 -0.09
CA GLY A 258 15.33 0.13 1.18
C GLY A 258 15.83 1.56 1.02
N GLU A 259 15.64 2.38 2.05
CA GLU A 259 16.29 3.69 2.11
C GLU A 259 17.81 3.49 2.26
N ASP A 260 18.62 4.37 1.66
CA ASP A 260 20.10 4.23 1.62
C ASP A 260 20.70 3.89 3.00
N THR A 261 20.27 4.60 4.04
CA THR A 261 20.77 4.37 5.41
C THR A 261 20.33 3.01 5.96
N VAL A 262 19.11 2.57 5.63
CA VAL A 262 18.55 1.30 6.09
C VAL A 262 19.27 0.12 5.44
N THR A 263 19.56 0.21 4.13
CA THR A 263 20.30 -0.85 3.42
C THR A 263 21.72 -1.02 3.96
N GLU A 264 22.41 0.11 4.21
CA GLU A 264 23.76 0.11 4.78
C GLU A 264 23.79 -0.46 6.21
N GLU A 265 22.83 -0.07 7.07
CA GLU A 265 22.69 -0.57 8.45
C GLU A 265 22.35 -2.07 8.46
N PHE A 266 21.42 -2.49 7.61
CA PHE A 266 21.03 -3.90 7.56
C PHE A 266 22.16 -4.80 7.02
N ALA A 267 22.94 -4.33 6.04
CA ALA A 267 24.13 -5.06 5.59
C ALA A 267 25.11 -5.31 6.74
N LYS A 268 25.39 -4.31 7.58
CA LYS A 268 26.22 -4.48 8.78
C LYS A 268 25.62 -5.48 9.77
N THR A 269 24.30 -5.40 9.99
CA THR A 269 23.58 -6.34 10.87
C THR A 269 23.72 -7.79 10.37
N VAL A 270 23.66 -8.00 9.05
CA VAL A 270 23.89 -9.32 8.43
C VAL A 270 25.31 -9.80 8.68
N GLU A 271 26.32 -8.95 8.49
CA GLU A 271 27.73 -9.28 8.76
C GLU A 271 27.95 -9.64 10.24
N GLU A 272 27.44 -8.83 11.15
CA GLU A 272 27.59 -9.05 12.58
C GLU A 272 26.90 -10.32 13.08
N LYS A 273 25.69 -10.60 12.56
CA LYS A 273 24.88 -11.74 13.04
C LYS A 273 25.25 -13.07 12.45
N PHE A 274 25.60 -13.10 11.16
CA PHE A 274 25.84 -14.35 10.42
C PHE A 274 27.28 -14.52 9.97
N GLY A 275 28.11 -13.49 10.01
CA GLY A 275 29.47 -13.51 9.46
C GLY A 275 29.50 -13.59 7.93
N TYR A 276 28.38 -13.31 7.26
CA TYR A 276 28.28 -13.32 5.81
C TYR A 276 28.86 -12.04 5.22
N GLN A 277 29.48 -12.10 4.05
CA GLN A 277 29.82 -10.90 3.30
C GLN A 277 28.54 -10.23 2.83
N ALA A 278 28.24 -9.03 3.29
CA ALA A 278 27.09 -8.26 2.88
C ALA A 278 27.50 -6.97 2.17
N TYR A 279 26.73 -6.55 1.19
CA TYR A 279 26.98 -5.35 0.41
C TYR A 279 25.69 -4.65 0.04
N ALA A 280 25.60 -3.37 0.35
CA ALA A 280 24.50 -2.49 -0.04
C ALA A 280 24.88 -1.71 -1.31
N PRO A 281 24.51 -2.17 -2.53
CA PRO A 281 24.95 -1.57 -3.78
C PRO A 281 24.23 -0.24 -4.06
N PHE A 282 24.99 0.77 -4.52
CA PHE A 282 24.40 1.96 -5.13
C PHE A 282 23.99 1.68 -6.59
N PRO A 283 23.16 2.55 -7.18
CA PRO A 283 22.82 2.46 -8.60
C PRO A 283 24.08 2.39 -9.47
N CYS A 284 24.06 1.50 -10.47
CA CYS A 284 25.18 1.20 -11.36
C CYS A 284 26.38 0.49 -10.68
N SER A 285 26.18 -0.12 -9.51
CA SER A 285 27.19 -1.07 -8.99
C SER A 285 27.27 -2.30 -9.86
N GLU A 286 28.49 -2.81 -10.05
CA GLU A 286 28.76 -4.02 -10.81
C GLU A 286 29.56 -5.01 -9.97
N ALA A 287 29.18 -6.29 -10.03
CA ALA A 287 29.86 -7.38 -9.33
C ALA A 287 30.10 -8.56 -10.27
N ASP A 288 31.29 -9.14 -10.22
CA ASP A 288 31.58 -10.40 -10.88
C ASP A 288 31.21 -11.57 -9.95
N LEU A 289 30.19 -12.31 -10.34
CA LEU A 289 29.71 -13.47 -9.56
C LEU A 289 30.59 -14.71 -9.68
N LEU A 290 31.57 -14.75 -10.57
CA LEU A 290 32.54 -15.85 -10.68
C LEU A 290 33.68 -15.63 -9.69
N THR A 291 34.22 -14.41 -9.64
CA THR A 291 35.37 -14.06 -8.76
C THR A 291 34.92 -13.52 -7.40
N ASN A 292 33.63 -13.16 -7.23
CA ASN A 292 33.09 -12.49 -6.06
C ASN A 292 33.67 -11.08 -5.83
N GLU A 293 34.12 -10.41 -6.89
CA GLU A 293 34.70 -9.06 -6.82
C GLU A 293 33.65 -7.99 -7.13
N ILE A 294 33.69 -6.86 -6.43
CA ILE A 294 32.92 -5.66 -6.78
C ILE A 294 33.77 -4.90 -7.81
N LEU A 295 33.30 -4.87 -9.06
CA LEU A 295 33.98 -4.20 -10.17
C LEU A 295 33.73 -2.70 -10.16
N SER A 296 32.57 -2.26 -9.69
CA SER A 296 32.18 -0.86 -9.55
C SER A 296 31.27 -0.68 -8.34
N GLU A 297 31.56 0.30 -7.49
CA GLU A 297 30.72 0.66 -6.34
C GLU A 297 29.46 1.42 -6.74
N GLY A 298 29.35 1.84 -8.02
CA GLY A 298 28.23 2.63 -8.49
C GLY A 298 28.28 4.08 -8.04
N VAL A 299 27.16 4.78 -8.14
CA VAL A 299 27.07 6.22 -7.84
C VAL A 299 25.95 6.46 -6.83
N LYS A 300 26.30 7.08 -5.71
CA LYS A 300 25.30 7.58 -4.75
C LYS A 300 24.56 8.75 -5.38
N ILE A 301 23.38 8.47 -5.95
CA ILE A 301 22.52 9.50 -6.54
C ILE A 301 21.70 10.12 -5.42
N PRO A 302 21.93 11.41 -5.07
CA PRO A 302 21.10 12.05 -4.08
C PRO A 302 19.65 12.05 -4.59
N VAL A 303 18.73 11.51 -3.81
CA VAL A 303 17.31 11.57 -4.11
C VAL A 303 16.92 13.04 -4.20
N LYS A 304 16.88 13.58 -5.42
CA LYS A 304 16.31 14.90 -5.65
C LYS A 304 14.87 14.84 -5.20
N ALA A 305 14.53 15.57 -4.14
CA ALA A 305 13.14 15.81 -3.81
C ALA A 305 12.44 16.19 -5.12
N LYS A 306 11.48 15.37 -5.57
CA LYS A 306 10.74 15.61 -6.81
C LYS A 306 10.18 17.03 -6.68
N LYS A 307 10.74 17.97 -7.46
CA LYS A 307 10.11 19.29 -7.59
C LYS A 307 8.70 19.02 -8.06
N PRO A 308 7.67 19.50 -7.38
CA PRO A 308 6.30 19.17 -7.71
C PRO A 308 6.07 19.44 -9.20
N ALA A 309 5.40 18.53 -9.89
CA ALA A 309 4.97 18.67 -11.28
C ALA A 309 4.11 19.94 -11.50
N GLN A 310 3.71 20.58 -10.43
CA GLN A 310 2.97 21.82 -10.31
C GLN A 310 3.54 22.98 -11.13
N ARG A 311 4.86 23.16 -11.18
CA ARG A 311 5.45 24.28 -11.93
C ARG A 311 5.23 24.20 -13.46
N LYS A 312 5.10 23.00 -14.04
CA LYS A 312 4.78 22.88 -15.47
C LYS A 312 3.29 23.07 -15.74
N ALA A 313 2.42 22.62 -14.84
CA ALA A 313 0.98 22.82 -14.94
C ALA A 313 0.60 24.28 -14.70
N ASP A 314 1.22 24.94 -13.72
CA ASP A 314 1.01 26.37 -13.43
C ASP A 314 1.46 27.23 -14.61
N ALA A 315 2.62 26.94 -15.21
CA ALA A 315 3.12 27.67 -16.40
C ALA A 315 2.24 27.45 -17.65
N ALA A 316 1.65 26.25 -17.82
CA ALA A 316 0.71 25.96 -18.91
C ALA A 316 -0.63 26.66 -18.67
N PHE A 317 -1.10 26.68 -17.42
CA PHE A 317 -2.31 27.39 -17.03
C PHE A 317 -2.19 28.89 -17.20
N GLU A 318 -1.08 29.50 -16.74
CA GLU A 318 -0.76 30.92 -16.96
C GLU A 318 -0.75 31.29 -18.45
N ARG A 319 -0.17 30.43 -19.30
CA ARG A 319 -0.20 30.63 -20.77
C ARG A 319 -1.61 30.58 -21.33
N LEU A 320 -2.44 29.68 -20.83
CA LEU A 320 -3.82 29.54 -21.26
C LEU A 320 -4.67 30.77 -20.85
N VAL A 321 -4.48 31.25 -19.61
CA VAL A 321 -5.14 32.46 -19.11
C VAL A 321 -4.69 33.71 -19.90
N ALA A 322 -3.39 33.82 -20.20
CA ALA A 322 -2.86 34.91 -21.01
C ALA A 322 -3.39 34.87 -22.46
N ALA A 323 -3.53 33.67 -23.04
CA ALA A 323 -4.14 33.52 -24.37
C ALA A 323 -5.63 33.90 -24.36
N GLY A 324 -6.39 33.47 -23.31
CA GLY A 324 -7.79 33.83 -23.14
C GLY A 324 -8.02 35.35 -23.02
N ARG A 325 -7.15 36.04 -22.25
CA ARG A 325 -7.21 37.52 -22.14
C ARG A 325 -6.97 38.21 -23.47
N ARG A 326 -5.94 37.76 -24.24
CA ARG A 326 -5.67 38.32 -25.59
C ARG A 326 -6.84 38.09 -26.56
N LEU A 327 -7.57 36.97 -26.41
CA LEU A 327 -8.76 36.73 -27.24
C LEU A 327 -9.90 37.70 -26.92
N LEU A 328 -10.09 38.03 -25.63
CA LEU A 328 -11.05 39.01 -25.19
C LEU A 328 -10.70 40.41 -25.69
N ASP A 329 -9.43 40.82 -25.63
CA ASP A 329 -8.93 42.11 -26.14
C ASP A 329 -9.08 42.27 -27.68
N VAL A 330 -9.35 41.22 -28.42
CA VAL A 330 -9.57 41.23 -29.87
C VAL A 330 -11.07 41.26 -30.23
N ILE A 331 -11.94 40.95 -29.26
CA ILE A 331 -13.39 40.89 -29.46
C ILE A 331 -14.07 42.20 -29.02
N ASP A 332 -13.40 43.01 -28.16
CA ASP A 332 -13.78 44.39 -27.85
C ASP A 332 -13.20 45.36 -28.90
#